data_f784e38af30a046326e4504240f2d444
#
_entry.id   f784e38af30a046326e4504240f2d444
#
_cell.length_a   1.000
_cell.length_b   1.000
_cell.length_c   1.000
_cell.angle_alpha   90.00
_cell.angle_beta   90.00
_cell.angle_gamma   90.00
#
_symmetry.space_group_name_H-M   'P 1'
#
loop_
_entity.id
_entity.type
_entity.pdbx_description
1 polymer ?
#
loop_
_entity_poly.entity_id
_entity_poly.type
_entity_poly.pdbx_seq_one_letter_code
_entity_poly.pdbx_strand_id
1 'polypeptide(L)'
;MKLGLSLGYWGSTPPTHHVGMAQKAEALGYDSVWTAEAYGSDAITPLAWIGAQTSKIRLGTGICQISARTPTAMAMAALTMDHLSNGRMILGLGVSGPQVVEGWYGGPFAKPLSRTREYI
;
A
#
# COMPACT_ATOMS: atom_id res chain seq x y z
N MET A 1 13.85 -6.92 -17.70
CA MET A 1 12.80 -7.34 -16.76
C MET A 1 12.77 -6.35 -15.61
N LYS A 2 11.60 -5.89 -15.16
CA LYS A 2 11.47 -5.02 -13.99
C LYS A 2 11.25 -5.89 -12.75
N LEU A 3 12.03 -5.65 -11.71
CA LEU A 3 11.93 -6.38 -10.43
C LEU A 3 11.26 -5.51 -9.38
N GLY A 4 10.37 -6.08 -8.58
CA GLY A 4 9.76 -5.44 -7.42
C GLY A 4 10.10 -6.20 -6.14
N LEU A 5 10.31 -5.48 -5.05
CA LEU A 5 10.48 -6.03 -3.71
C LEU A 5 9.15 -5.97 -2.97
N SER A 6 8.61 -7.10 -2.54
CA SER A 6 7.44 -7.13 -1.66
C SER A 6 7.89 -7.18 -0.20
N LEU A 7 7.44 -6.20 0.58
CA LEU A 7 7.64 -6.17 2.04
C LEU A 7 6.43 -6.75 2.79
N GLY A 8 5.32 -6.95 2.08
CA GLY A 8 4.09 -7.45 2.69
C GLY A 8 3.46 -6.48 3.70
N TYR A 9 2.88 -7.02 4.74
CA TYR A 9 2.38 -6.29 5.90
C TYR A 9 2.95 -6.93 7.17
N TRP A 10 2.92 -6.19 8.28
CA TRP A 10 3.37 -6.73 9.57
C TRP A 10 2.20 -6.78 10.57
N GLY A 11 2.34 -7.67 11.56
CA GLY A 11 1.42 -7.77 12.69
C GLY A 11 1.93 -6.99 13.91
N SER A 12 2.28 -7.71 14.98
CA SER A 12 2.71 -7.12 16.26
C SER A 12 4.19 -6.72 16.31
N THR A 13 5.03 -7.19 15.38
CA THR A 13 6.46 -6.88 15.38
C THR A 13 6.75 -5.67 14.51
N PRO A 14 7.43 -4.62 15.02
CA PRO A 14 7.77 -3.45 14.22
C PRO A 14 8.66 -3.78 13.02
N PRO A 15 8.43 -3.16 11.85
CA PRO A 15 9.20 -3.42 10.62
C PRO A 15 10.50 -2.60 10.57
N THR A 16 11.39 -2.78 11.54
CA THR A 16 12.59 -1.96 11.72
C THR A 16 13.59 -2.02 10.55
N HIS A 17 13.51 -3.06 9.71
CA HIS A 17 14.44 -3.30 8.60
C HIS A 17 13.89 -2.88 7.21
N HIS A 18 12.62 -2.48 7.10
CA HIS A 18 11.98 -2.21 5.81
C HIS A 18 12.63 -1.07 5.01
N VAL A 19 13.05 -0.01 5.68
CA VAL A 19 13.76 1.11 5.03
C VAL A 19 15.09 0.64 4.44
N GLY A 20 15.90 -0.06 5.24
CA GLY A 20 17.19 -0.59 4.77
C GLY A 20 17.03 -1.57 3.60
N MET A 21 15.99 -2.40 3.61
CA MET A 21 15.67 -3.30 2.48
C MET A 21 15.30 -2.51 1.23
N ALA A 22 14.48 -1.46 1.34
CA ALA A 22 14.08 -0.62 0.22
C ALA A 22 15.27 0.16 -0.36
N GLN A 23 16.12 0.72 0.48
CA GLN A 23 17.36 1.40 0.06
C GLN A 23 18.31 0.45 -0.66
N LYS A 24 18.46 -0.77 -0.15
CA LYS A 24 19.28 -1.79 -0.81
C LYS A 24 18.68 -2.22 -2.15
N ALA A 25 17.36 -2.39 -2.23
CA ALA A 25 16.68 -2.69 -3.48
C ALA A 25 16.85 -1.56 -4.50
N GLU A 26 16.72 -0.31 -4.08
CA GLU A 26 16.98 0.86 -4.92
C GLU A 26 18.42 0.88 -5.46
N ALA A 27 19.39 0.64 -4.60
CA ALA A 27 20.81 0.58 -4.98
C ALA A 27 21.12 -0.57 -5.97
N LEU A 28 20.38 -1.67 -5.88
CA LEU A 28 20.47 -2.81 -6.80
C LEU A 28 19.64 -2.64 -8.09
N GLY A 29 18.97 -1.50 -8.28
CA GLY A 29 18.20 -1.20 -9.48
C GLY A 29 16.83 -1.87 -9.55
N TYR A 30 16.25 -2.22 -8.43
CA TYR A 30 14.85 -2.66 -8.39
C TYR A 30 13.94 -1.51 -8.81
N ASP A 31 12.90 -1.85 -9.57
CA ASP A 31 11.95 -0.89 -10.13
C ASP A 31 10.96 -0.37 -9.06
N SER A 32 10.57 -1.20 -8.12
CA SER A 32 9.51 -0.87 -7.15
C SER A 32 9.64 -1.63 -5.84
N VAL A 33 9.08 -1.04 -4.78
CA VAL A 33 8.87 -1.66 -3.47
C VAL A 33 7.39 -1.65 -3.14
N TRP A 34 6.89 -2.71 -2.52
CA TRP A 34 5.47 -2.94 -2.31
C TRP A 34 5.17 -3.26 -0.85
N THR A 35 4.18 -2.57 -0.30
CA THR A 35 3.58 -2.87 1.00
C THR A 35 2.15 -3.35 0.84
N ALA A 36 1.65 -4.08 1.80
CA ALA A 36 0.28 -4.60 1.80
C ALA A 36 -0.48 -4.15 3.05
N GLU A 37 -1.79 -4.27 3.01
CA GLU A 37 -2.70 -3.89 4.09
C GLU A 37 -3.58 -5.08 4.46
N ALA A 38 -3.49 -5.49 5.73
CA ALA A 38 -4.33 -6.55 6.27
C ALA A 38 -4.49 -6.36 7.79
N TYR A 39 -4.19 -7.39 8.57
CA TYR A 39 -4.21 -7.30 10.04
C TYR A 39 -2.95 -6.58 10.54
N GLY A 40 -3.10 -5.51 11.28
CA GLY A 40 -2.02 -4.85 12.01
C GLY A 40 -1.35 -3.66 11.31
N SER A 41 -1.12 -3.68 10.01
CA SER A 41 -0.52 -2.55 9.30
C SER A 41 -1.38 -2.02 8.16
N ASP A 42 -1.31 -0.71 7.92
CA ASP A 42 -1.77 -0.11 6.68
C ASP A 42 -0.68 -0.19 5.60
N ALA A 43 -1.02 0.13 4.36
CA ALA A 43 -0.07 0.08 3.25
C ALA A 43 0.59 1.43 2.94
N ILE A 44 -0.05 2.55 3.24
CA ILE A 44 0.40 3.89 2.82
C ILE A 44 1.46 4.46 3.78
N THR A 45 1.24 4.33 5.09
CA THR A 45 2.15 4.91 6.09
C THR A 45 3.59 4.38 5.98
N PRO A 46 3.82 3.05 5.84
CA PRO A 46 5.18 2.55 5.64
C PRO A 46 5.80 2.99 4.31
N LEU A 47 5.01 3.14 3.24
CA LEU A 47 5.52 3.68 1.98
C LEU A 47 5.92 5.16 2.11
N ALA A 48 5.18 5.97 2.86
CA ALA A 48 5.55 7.36 3.14
C ALA A 48 6.90 7.43 3.85
N TRP A 49 7.10 6.58 4.85
CA TRP A 49 8.36 6.48 5.60
C TRP A 49 9.54 6.03 4.72
N ILE A 50 9.33 5.03 3.86
CA ILE A 50 10.31 4.56 2.89
C ILE A 50 10.58 5.63 1.83
N GLY A 51 9.52 6.27 1.32
CA GLY A 51 9.61 7.28 0.28
C GLY A 51 10.43 8.51 0.67
N ALA A 52 10.39 8.90 1.95
CA ALA A 52 11.20 9.97 2.51
C ALA A 52 12.71 9.62 2.56
N GLN A 53 13.07 8.35 2.45
CA GLN A 53 14.45 7.85 2.59
C GLN A 53 14.99 7.16 1.33
N THR A 54 14.24 7.25 0.24
CA THR A 54 14.59 6.75 -1.11
C THR A 54 14.33 7.83 -2.15
N SER A 55 14.91 7.71 -3.34
CA SER A 55 14.82 8.76 -4.35
C SER A 55 14.33 8.33 -5.73
N LYS A 56 14.41 7.05 -6.07
CA LYS A 56 14.15 6.53 -7.42
C LYS A 56 13.13 5.40 -7.44
N ILE A 57 13.20 4.48 -6.47
CA ILE A 57 12.35 3.29 -6.43
C ILE A 57 10.88 3.69 -6.32
N ARG A 58 10.03 3.09 -7.15
CA ARG A 58 8.58 3.34 -7.10
C ARG A 58 7.95 2.70 -5.87
N LEU A 59 6.92 3.34 -5.35
CA LEU A 59 6.29 3.04 -4.07
C LEU A 59 4.88 2.47 -4.33
N GLY A 60 4.72 1.17 -4.23
CA GLY A 60 3.47 0.49 -4.57
C GLY A 60 2.70 -0.04 -3.37
N THR A 61 1.38 0.07 -3.43
CA THR A 61 0.51 -0.68 -2.51
C THR A 61 0.02 -1.97 -3.17
N GLY A 62 0.24 -3.06 -2.53
CA GLY A 62 -0.22 -4.36 -3.03
C GLY A 62 -0.97 -5.16 -1.96
N ILE A 63 -2.11 -4.71 -1.56
CA ILE A 63 -3.03 -3.65 -2.00
C ILE A 63 -3.43 -2.73 -0.84
N CYS A 64 -4.05 -1.55 -1.11
CA CYS A 64 -4.93 -0.87 -0.17
C CYS A 64 -6.34 -1.43 -0.28
N GLN A 65 -6.98 -1.67 0.86
CA GLN A 65 -8.36 -2.18 0.89
C GLN A 65 -9.36 -1.06 0.68
N ILE A 66 -10.30 -1.24 -0.26
CA ILE A 66 -11.37 -0.26 -0.51
C ILE A 66 -12.36 -0.12 0.67
N SER A 67 -12.37 -1.08 1.60
CA SER A 67 -13.19 -1.01 2.82
C SER A 67 -12.55 -0.21 3.96
N ALA A 68 -11.24 0.02 3.89
CA ALA A 68 -10.50 0.70 4.95
C ALA A 68 -10.65 2.23 4.92
N ARG A 69 -10.92 2.80 3.75
CA ARG A 69 -11.01 4.27 3.55
C ARG A 69 -12.11 4.62 2.57
N THR A 70 -12.67 5.81 2.69
CA THR A 70 -13.56 6.35 1.64
C THR A 70 -12.77 6.60 0.34
N PRO A 71 -13.43 6.60 -0.85
CA PRO A 71 -12.76 6.89 -2.11
C PRO A 71 -11.98 8.21 -2.09
N THR A 72 -12.61 9.27 -1.60
CA THR A 72 -11.98 10.59 -1.48
C THR A 72 -10.75 10.57 -0.57
N ALA A 73 -10.82 9.91 0.59
CA ALA A 73 -9.68 9.80 1.50
C ALA A 73 -8.51 9.01 0.86
N MET A 74 -8.83 7.97 0.10
CA MET A 74 -7.82 7.19 -0.63
C MET A 74 -7.16 8.02 -1.74
N ALA A 75 -7.95 8.73 -2.53
CA ALA A 75 -7.45 9.61 -3.58
C ALA A 75 -6.54 10.71 -3.02
N MET A 76 -6.95 11.37 -1.94
CA MET A 76 -6.13 12.38 -1.26
C MET A 76 -4.81 11.80 -0.76
N ALA A 77 -4.84 10.63 -0.13
CA ALA A 77 -3.61 9.99 0.37
C ALA A 77 -2.67 9.61 -0.77
N ALA A 78 -3.19 9.02 -1.84
CA ALA A 78 -2.40 8.64 -3.02
C ALA A 78 -1.77 9.85 -3.72
N LEU A 79 -2.55 10.91 -3.95
CA LEU A 79 -2.05 12.15 -4.55
C LEU A 79 -0.99 12.84 -3.68
N THR A 80 -1.20 12.86 -2.36
CA THR A 80 -0.21 13.39 -1.41
C THR A 80 1.10 12.61 -1.49
N MET A 81 1.01 11.28 -1.47
CA MET A 81 2.17 10.40 -1.61
C MET A 81 2.89 10.62 -2.95
N ASP A 82 2.14 10.77 -4.03
CA ASP A 82 2.72 11.00 -5.36
C ASP A 82 3.48 12.31 -5.41
N HIS A 83 2.89 13.40 -4.91
CA HIS A 83 3.55 14.71 -4.82
C HIS A 83 4.81 14.67 -3.94
N LEU A 84 4.72 14.11 -2.74
CA LEU A 84 5.86 14.03 -1.81
C LEU A 84 6.99 13.15 -2.33
N SER A 85 6.65 12.12 -3.11
CA SER A 85 7.63 11.19 -3.69
C SER A 85 8.11 11.57 -5.09
N ASN A 86 7.67 12.70 -5.64
CA ASN A 86 8.00 13.16 -6.98
C ASN A 86 7.56 12.16 -8.07
N GLY A 87 6.29 11.78 -8.05
CA GLY A 87 5.67 10.94 -9.08
C GLY A 87 6.00 9.44 -8.98
N ARG A 88 6.36 8.94 -7.79
CA ARG A 88 6.76 7.54 -7.60
C ARG A 88 5.64 6.62 -7.07
N MET A 89 4.46 7.17 -6.77
CA MET A 89 3.36 6.37 -6.19
C MET A 89 2.71 5.45 -7.23
N ILE A 90 2.44 4.22 -6.81
CA ILE A 90 1.63 3.24 -7.55
C ILE A 90 0.52 2.78 -6.61
N LEU A 91 -0.72 3.20 -6.89
CA LEU A 91 -1.86 2.82 -6.08
C LEU A 91 -2.46 1.50 -6.57
N GLY A 92 -2.28 0.44 -5.79
CA GLY A 92 -2.98 -0.82 -5.96
C GLY A 92 -4.16 -0.91 -5.00
N LEU A 93 -5.35 -1.18 -5.52
CA LEU A 93 -6.60 -1.31 -4.77
C LEU A 93 -7.14 -2.73 -4.82
N GLY A 94 -7.84 -3.15 -3.77
CA GLY A 94 -8.48 -4.46 -3.74
C GLY A 94 -9.61 -4.57 -2.73
N VAL A 95 -10.45 -5.56 -2.93
CA VAL A 95 -11.66 -5.81 -2.10
C VAL A 95 -11.35 -6.60 -0.82
N SER A 96 -10.15 -7.22 -0.71
CA SER A 96 -9.83 -8.17 0.37
C SER A 96 -10.80 -9.36 0.41
N GLY A 97 -11.12 -9.88 1.59
CA GLY A 97 -12.05 -10.98 1.81
C GLY A 97 -13.01 -10.71 2.96
N PRO A 98 -14.08 -11.50 3.08
CA PRO A 98 -15.09 -11.29 4.14
C PRO A 98 -14.50 -11.33 5.54
N GLN A 99 -13.48 -12.15 5.80
CA GLN A 99 -12.84 -12.25 7.11
C GLN A 99 -12.22 -10.92 7.57
N VAL A 100 -11.65 -10.17 6.63
CA VAL A 100 -11.04 -8.87 6.91
C VAL A 100 -12.08 -7.77 6.87
N VAL A 101 -12.95 -7.74 5.86
CA VAL A 101 -13.95 -6.66 5.71
C VAL A 101 -14.99 -6.72 6.80
N GLU A 102 -15.55 -7.89 7.08
CA GLU A 102 -16.59 -8.08 8.11
C GLU A 102 -15.99 -8.27 9.50
N GLY A 103 -14.99 -9.14 9.63
CA GLY A 103 -14.41 -9.50 10.91
C GLY A 103 -13.46 -8.46 11.51
N TRP A 104 -12.73 -7.72 10.68
CA TRP A 104 -11.75 -6.73 11.15
C TRP A 104 -12.24 -5.29 11.03
N TYR A 105 -12.81 -4.91 9.87
CA TYR A 105 -13.30 -3.55 9.62
C TYR A 105 -14.78 -3.35 9.99
N GLY A 106 -15.54 -4.42 10.25
CA GLY A 106 -16.96 -4.34 10.65
C GLY A 106 -17.90 -3.87 9.52
N GLY A 107 -17.45 -3.91 8.28
CA GLY A 107 -18.22 -3.48 7.12
C GLY A 107 -18.79 -4.67 6.32
N PRO A 108 -19.86 -4.50 5.52
CA PRO A 108 -20.43 -5.58 4.73
C PRO A 108 -19.53 -5.96 3.54
N PHE A 109 -19.38 -7.26 3.27
CA PHE A 109 -18.69 -7.78 2.08
C PHE A 109 -19.66 -8.09 0.92
N ALA A 110 -20.79 -7.40 0.84
CA ALA A 110 -21.76 -7.62 -0.22
C ALA A 110 -21.33 -6.96 -1.55
N LYS A 111 -21.64 -7.64 -2.67
CA LYS A 111 -21.48 -7.13 -4.05
C LYS A 111 -20.08 -6.51 -4.36
N PRO A 112 -18.98 -7.27 -4.15
CA PRO A 112 -17.63 -6.72 -4.24
C PRO A 112 -17.31 -6.08 -5.59
N LEU A 113 -17.81 -6.62 -6.71
CA LEU A 113 -17.58 -6.04 -8.05
C LEU A 113 -18.26 -4.68 -8.24
N SER A 114 -19.52 -4.55 -7.82
CA SER A 114 -20.24 -3.27 -7.89
C SER A 114 -19.55 -2.24 -7.01
N ARG A 115 -19.19 -2.63 -5.80
CA ARG A 115 -18.49 -1.77 -4.86
C ARG A 115 -17.14 -1.29 -5.38
N THR A 116 -16.38 -2.15 -6.07
CA THR A 116 -15.11 -1.76 -6.71
C THR A 116 -15.35 -0.73 -7.81
N ARG A 117 -16.35 -0.93 -8.66
CA ARG A 117 -16.69 0.01 -9.74
C ARG A 117 -17.13 1.38 -9.22
N GLU A 118 -17.86 1.41 -8.12
CA GLU A 118 -18.32 2.65 -7.49
C GLU A 118 -17.19 3.38 -6.75
N TYR A 119 -16.17 2.63 -6.33
CA TYR A 119 -15.03 3.16 -5.60
C TYR A 119 -14.02 3.85 -6.52
N ILE A 120 -13.83 3.37 -7.75
CA ILE A 120 -12.89 3.88 -8.75
C ILE A 120 -13.54 4.98 -9.59
#